data_c0e6f6ec3951ac19b2a647d009aff1bf
#
_entry.id   c0e6f6ec3951ac19b2a647d009aff1bf
#
_cell.length_a   1.000
_cell.length_b   1.000
_cell.length_c   1.000
_cell.angle_alpha   90.00
_cell.angle_beta   90.00
_cell.angle_gamma   90.00
#
_symmetry.space_group_name_H-M   'P 1'
#
loop_
_entity.id
_entity.type
_entity.pdbx_description
1 polymer ?
#
loop_
_entity_poly.entity_id
_entity_poly.type
_entity_poly.pdbx_seq_one_letter_code
_entity_poly.pdbx_strand_id
1 'polypeptide(L)'
;MMAISLLVLLHEGGHMFFAKLFGIKVDKFYVFFDVGIGKWTGSLFRFKPKHSDTEYGIGWLPFGGYCKIAGMVDESFDTKQLEKPAESWELRSKPAWQRLLVMIGGVTVNFLLALVIYAMIMFVWGETYVPMRAMSQGMEFSATAKSYGFRDHDILVGTEKGAFKDFSADMFRDLSEAHQVSIVRDGKPMQLTLPGDLNLLDMIKSVPVFCRPYLPARVDSVIQGGPAAKIGLQTGDKLVAVNGKAVASANQFLDEMSRLADEMAAVSTAKDSLKVRTVQLVWQRGGQIDSARVVLTPDLKLAIAFPSMATLYKPVHQRYSLLASIPAGVSYGIHVLKGYVSDLRYIFTSDGAKSLGGFGSIASLFPSSWDWYVFWKMTAFLSIMLAFMNILPIPALDGGHVLFLLYEMITRRKPSEKFLIRAEYVGFALLIVLLVVANLNDVLRWLGYI
;
A
#
# COMPACT_ATOMS: atom_id res chain seq x y z
N MET A 1 3.14 -2.40 14.75
CA MET A 1 3.88 -3.49 15.39
C MET A 1 3.06 -4.77 15.51
N MET A 2 1.84 -4.76 16.09
CA MET A 2 1.02 -5.98 16.30
C MET A 2 0.77 -6.79 15.01
N ALA A 3 0.45 -6.14 13.88
CA ALA A 3 0.29 -6.80 12.59
C ALA A 3 1.57 -7.53 12.16
N ILE A 4 2.72 -6.84 12.18
CA ILE A 4 4.01 -7.42 11.78
C ILE A 4 4.38 -8.60 12.69
N SER A 5 4.19 -8.46 14.01
CA SER A 5 4.46 -9.56 14.96
C SER A 5 3.63 -10.81 14.65
N LEU A 6 2.33 -10.62 14.33
CA LEU A 6 1.45 -11.72 13.93
C LEU A 6 1.93 -12.40 12.64
N LEU A 7 2.29 -11.60 11.64
CA LEU A 7 2.73 -12.10 10.33
C LEU A 7 4.04 -12.89 10.43
N VAL A 8 5.01 -12.34 11.17
CA VAL A 8 6.29 -13.01 11.39
C VAL A 8 6.11 -14.29 12.20
N LEU A 9 5.35 -14.25 13.30
CA LEU A 9 5.06 -15.44 14.11
C LEU A 9 4.48 -16.59 13.28
N LEU A 10 3.52 -16.28 12.40
CA LEU A 10 2.87 -17.30 11.59
C LEU A 10 3.76 -17.76 10.43
N HIS A 11 4.56 -16.87 9.85
CA HIS A 11 5.55 -17.19 8.83
C HIS A 11 6.57 -18.20 9.37
N GLU A 12 7.25 -17.87 10.47
CA GLU A 12 8.20 -18.74 11.14
C GLU A 12 7.53 -20.05 11.61
N GLY A 13 6.26 -19.94 12.04
CA GLY A 13 5.42 -21.09 12.39
C GLY A 13 5.23 -22.07 11.22
N GLY A 14 5.15 -21.55 9.99
CA GLY A 14 5.08 -22.35 8.77
C GLY A 14 6.33 -23.19 8.54
N HIS A 15 7.51 -22.59 8.67
CA HIS A 15 8.81 -23.28 8.60
C HIS A 15 8.92 -24.34 9.69
N MET A 16 8.61 -23.97 10.92
CA MET A 16 8.67 -24.90 12.06
C MET A 16 7.72 -26.08 11.90
N PHE A 17 6.50 -25.85 11.39
CA PHE A 17 5.51 -26.90 11.18
C PHE A 17 6.04 -28.00 10.24
N PHE A 18 6.54 -27.64 9.06
CA PHE A 18 7.10 -28.59 8.13
C PHE A 18 8.41 -29.21 8.62
N ALA A 19 9.28 -28.44 9.29
CA ALA A 19 10.49 -28.97 9.88
C ALA A 19 10.17 -30.10 10.88
N LYS A 20 9.25 -29.85 11.80
CA LYS A 20 8.84 -30.87 12.78
C LYS A 20 8.10 -32.06 12.15
N LEU A 21 7.27 -31.81 11.12
CA LEU A 21 6.57 -32.87 10.38
C LEU A 21 7.56 -33.86 9.75
N PHE A 22 8.73 -33.41 9.29
CA PHE A 22 9.76 -34.24 8.70
C PHE A 22 10.83 -34.71 9.69
N GLY A 23 10.62 -34.52 10.99
CA GLY A 23 11.57 -34.91 12.04
C GLY A 23 12.87 -34.14 11.99
N ILE A 24 12.81 -32.86 11.56
CA ILE A 24 13.94 -31.93 11.56
C ILE A 24 13.93 -31.17 12.91
N LYS A 25 15.09 -31.07 13.53
CA LYS A 25 15.25 -30.39 14.80
C LYS A 25 15.18 -28.87 14.59
N VAL A 26 14.38 -28.21 15.42
CA VAL A 26 14.30 -26.75 15.52
C VAL A 26 14.92 -26.36 16.86
N ASP A 27 16.02 -25.64 16.83
CA ASP A 27 16.75 -25.25 18.05
C ASP A 27 16.08 -24.10 18.76
N LYS A 28 15.68 -23.03 18.00
CA LYS A 28 15.04 -21.84 18.54
C LYS A 28 13.86 -21.40 17.68
N PHE A 29 12.85 -20.86 18.34
CA PHE A 29 11.70 -20.19 17.71
C PHE A 29 11.39 -18.90 18.45
N TYR A 30 11.69 -17.77 17.84
CA TYR A 30 11.62 -16.46 18.45
C TYR A 30 10.77 -15.48 17.64
N VAL A 31 9.90 -14.74 18.32
CA VAL A 31 9.03 -13.74 17.69
C VAL A 31 9.79 -12.48 17.33
N PHE A 32 10.80 -12.09 18.07
CA PHE A 32 11.68 -10.97 17.80
C PHE A 32 13.13 -11.41 17.92
N PHE A 33 14.06 -10.64 17.35
CA PHE A 33 15.47 -10.99 17.44
C PHE A 33 15.99 -10.81 18.88
N ASP A 34 16.72 -11.82 19.36
CA ASP A 34 17.39 -11.86 20.68
C ASP A 34 18.87 -11.43 20.58
N VAL A 35 19.13 -10.32 19.88
CA VAL A 35 20.49 -9.79 19.72
C VAL A 35 21.09 -9.46 21.10
N GLY A 36 22.16 -10.16 21.46
CA GLY A 36 22.83 -9.98 22.76
C GLY A 36 23.57 -8.63 22.84
N ILE A 37 23.49 -7.99 23.98
CA ILE A 37 24.23 -6.74 24.30
C ILE A 37 25.07 -6.98 25.53
N GLY A 38 26.38 -7.10 25.35
CA GLY A 38 27.30 -7.41 26.43
C GLY A 38 27.05 -8.79 27.05
N LYS A 39 26.67 -8.86 28.32
CA LYS A 39 26.36 -10.11 29.03
C LYS A 39 24.87 -10.50 28.93
N TRP A 40 24.03 -9.64 28.44
CA TRP A 40 22.59 -9.92 28.26
C TRP A 40 22.34 -10.65 26.95
N THR A 41 21.55 -11.72 27.02
CA THR A 41 21.25 -12.59 25.86
C THR A 41 20.24 -11.99 24.87
N GLY A 42 19.67 -10.81 25.15
CA GLY A 42 18.68 -10.16 24.28
C GLY A 42 17.26 -10.74 24.36
N SER A 43 17.04 -11.78 25.16
CA SER A 43 15.70 -12.36 25.34
C SER A 43 14.94 -11.63 26.45
N LEU A 44 13.72 -11.17 26.15
CA LEU A 44 12.76 -10.65 27.13
C LEU A 44 12.08 -11.80 27.88
N PHE A 45 11.77 -12.85 27.14
CA PHE A 45 11.15 -14.07 27.67
C PHE A 45 11.69 -15.27 26.90
N ARG A 46 11.94 -16.39 27.61
CA ARG A 46 12.30 -17.67 27.00
C ARG A 46 11.84 -18.83 27.86
N PHE A 47 11.43 -19.90 27.21
CA PHE A 47 11.13 -21.17 27.87
C PHE A 47 11.43 -22.35 26.95
N LYS A 48 11.79 -23.49 27.53
CA LYS A 48 12.00 -24.74 26.84
C LYS A 48 11.13 -25.80 27.45
N PRO A 49 10.11 -26.35 26.74
CA PRO A 49 9.28 -27.43 27.23
C PRO A 49 10.14 -28.67 27.52
N LYS A 50 9.81 -29.43 28.58
CA LYS A 50 10.56 -30.63 28.99
C LYS A 50 10.66 -31.74 27.94
N HIS A 51 9.70 -31.78 27.02
CA HIS A 51 9.61 -32.79 25.94
C HIS A 51 9.88 -32.20 24.55
N SER A 52 10.47 -31.02 24.47
CA SER A 52 10.81 -30.37 23.20
C SER A 52 12.28 -29.97 23.15
N ASP A 53 12.90 -30.19 22.01
CA ASP A 53 14.26 -29.71 21.75
C ASP A 53 14.31 -28.22 21.42
N THR A 54 13.15 -27.61 21.16
CA THR A 54 13.01 -26.20 20.74
C THR A 54 12.91 -25.28 21.93
N GLU A 55 13.74 -24.23 21.96
CA GLU A 55 13.62 -23.10 22.84
C GLU A 55 12.68 -22.06 22.19
N TYR A 56 11.65 -21.65 22.89
CA TYR A 56 10.70 -20.60 22.47
C TYR A 56 11.00 -19.31 23.22
N GLY A 57 10.95 -18.17 22.52
CA GLY A 57 11.24 -16.91 23.17
C GLY A 57 10.69 -15.67 22.46
N ILE A 58 10.85 -14.55 23.14
CA ILE A 58 10.59 -13.20 22.64
C ILE A 58 11.87 -12.40 22.81
N GLY A 59 12.44 -11.94 21.71
CA GLY A 59 13.57 -11.02 21.72
C GLY A 59 13.14 -9.58 21.99
N TRP A 60 14.09 -8.69 22.14
CA TRP A 60 13.83 -7.27 22.39
C TRP A 60 13.73 -6.43 21.11
N LEU A 61 14.26 -6.91 19.99
CA LEU A 61 14.40 -6.15 18.76
C LEU A 61 13.24 -6.47 17.80
N PRO A 62 12.21 -5.60 17.65
CA PRO A 62 10.95 -5.92 17.01
C PRO A 62 10.99 -5.77 15.47
N PHE A 63 12.11 -6.13 14.83
CA PHE A 63 12.28 -6.03 13.37
C PHE A 63 12.17 -7.37 12.64
N GLY A 64 11.61 -8.38 13.27
CA GLY A 64 11.45 -9.70 12.68
C GLY A 64 11.38 -10.77 13.75
N GLY A 65 11.43 -12.01 13.36
CA GLY A 65 11.56 -13.20 14.19
C GLY A 65 12.41 -14.20 13.47
N TYR A 66 12.66 -15.37 14.05
CA TYR A 66 13.40 -16.42 13.38
C TYR A 66 13.07 -17.81 13.91
N CYS A 67 13.21 -18.78 13.02
CA CYS A 67 13.12 -20.20 13.33
C CYS A 67 14.47 -20.85 13.02
N LYS A 68 15.30 -21.10 14.05
CA LYS A 68 16.61 -21.75 13.86
C LYS A 68 16.45 -23.23 13.62
N ILE A 69 16.56 -23.62 12.34
CA ILE A 69 16.45 -25.00 11.88
C ILE A 69 17.84 -25.62 11.79
N ALA A 70 18.03 -26.76 12.42
CA ALA A 70 19.32 -27.45 12.44
C ALA A 70 19.78 -27.86 11.04
N GLY A 71 21.05 -27.59 10.73
CA GLY A 71 21.67 -27.90 9.43
C GLY A 71 21.26 -26.95 8.29
N MET A 72 20.74 -25.78 8.61
CA MET A 72 20.47 -24.67 7.70
C MET A 72 21.48 -23.53 7.97
N VAL A 73 21.90 -22.83 6.91
CA VAL A 73 22.54 -21.52 7.04
C VAL A 73 21.41 -20.52 7.22
N ASP A 74 21.30 -19.94 8.38
CA ASP A 74 20.33 -18.93 8.72
C ASP A 74 20.99 -17.54 8.79
N GLU A 75 20.21 -16.54 9.10
CA GLU A 75 20.63 -15.14 9.24
C GLU A 75 21.70 -14.92 10.34
N SER A 76 21.93 -15.92 11.20
CA SER A 76 22.99 -15.88 12.22
C SER A 76 24.37 -16.20 11.65
N PHE A 77 24.46 -16.69 10.40
CA PHE A 77 25.70 -17.13 9.74
C PHE A 77 26.52 -18.15 10.56
N ASP A 78 25.85 -18.95 11.41
CA ASP A 78 26.49 -19.99 12.21
C ASP A 78 26.84 -21.21 11.34
N THR A 79 27.99 -21.14 10.67
CA THR A 79 28.47 -22.20 9.76
C THR A 79 29.19 -23.35 10.49
N LYS A 80 29.46 -23.23 11.81
CA LYS A 80 30.20 -24.25 12.55
C LYS A 80 29.51 -25.62 12.56
N GLN A 81 28.19 -25.65 12.45
CA GLN A 81 27.44 -26.90 12.34
C GLN A 81 27.70 -27.64 11.01
N LEU A 82 28.04 -26.90 9.95
CA LEU A 82 28.28 -27.46 8.62
C LEU A 82 29.63 -28.17 8.48
N GLU A 83 30.58 -27.92 9.38
CA GLU A 83 31.91 -28.53 9.38
C GLU A 83 31.86 -30.02 9.79
N LYS A 84 30.76 -30.45 10.41
CA LYS A 84 30.54 -31.83 10.87
C LYS A 84 29.73 -32.63 9.85
N PRO A 85 29.85 -33.97 9.82
CA PRO A 85 28.94 -34.81 9.04
C PRO A 85 27.48 -34.53 9.35
N ALA A 86 26.61 -34.65 8.32
CA ALA A 86 25.19 -34.36 8.48
C ALA A 86 24.50 -35.42 9.37
N GLU A 87 23.81 -34.95 10.40
CA GLU A 87 23.01 -35.78 11.27
C GLU A 87 21.60 -36.02 10.67
N SER A 88 20.97 -37.15 11.00
CA SER A 88 19.68 -37.55 10.43
C SER A 88 18.52 -36.59 10.72
N TRP A 89 18.64 -35.76 11.75
CA TRP A 89 17.69 -34.75 12.18
C TRP A 89 17.98 -33.34 11.63
N GLU A 90 19.01 -33.19 10.82
CA GLU A 90 19.34 -31.91 10.17
C GLU A 90 18.60 -31.75 8.83
N LEU A 91 18.28 -30.50 8.47
CA LEU A 91 17.63 -30.16 7.21
C LEU A 91 18.42 -30.69 5.99
N ARG A 92 19.74 -30.54 6.00
CA ARG A 92 20.63 -30.93 4.88
C ARG A 92 20.68 -32.45 4.64
N SER A 93 20.25 -33.28 5.61
CA SER A 93 20.16 -34.74 5.46
C SER A 93 18.89 -35.19 4.75
N LYS A 94 17.88 -34.31 4.66
CA LYS A 94 16.57 -34.65 4.09
C LYS A 94 16.57 -34.54 2.56
N PRO A 95 15.69 -35.32 1.87
CA PRO A 95 15.53 -35.18 0.43
C PRO A 95 15.06 -33.80 0.02
N ALA A 96 15.41 -33.36 -1.20
CA ALA A 96 15.19 -31.99 -1.68
C ALA A 96 13.72 -31.54 -1.58
N TRP A 97 12.75 -32.42 -1.84
CA TRP A 97 11.33 -32.09 -1.75
C TRP A 97 10.87 -31.75 -0.32
N GLN A 98 11.41 -32.43 0.72
CA GLN A 98 11.11 -32.10 2.11
C GLN A 98 11.68 -30.75 2.50
N ARG A 99 12.94 -30.51 2.09
CA ARG A 99 13.59 -29.21 2.27
C ARG A 99 12.83 -28.09 1.57
N LEU A 100 12.32 -28.34 0.36
CA LEU A 100 11.49 -27.40 -0.38
C LEU A 100 10.21 -27.06 0.39
N LEU A 101 9.50 -28.06 0.93
CA LEU A 101 8.28 -27.82 1.71
C LEU A 101 8.55 -27.03 2.99
N VAL A 102 9.70 -27.23 3.63
CA VAL A 102 10.10 -26.41 4.77
C VAL A 102 10.29 -24.95 4.35
N MET A 103 11.00 -24.70 3.23
CA MET A 103 11.26 -23.32 2.76
C MET A 103 9.99 -22.59 2.31
N ILE A 104 9.09 -23.25 1.59
CA ILE A 104 7.84 -22.60 1.17
C ILE A 104 6.79 -22.51 2.29
N GLY A 105 7.05 -23.14 3.44
CA GLY A 105 6.11 -23.22 4.56
C GLY A 105 5.68 -21.84 5.07
N GLY A 106 6.62 -20.96 5.33
CA GLY A 106 6.36 -19.60 5.79
C GLY A 106 5.56 -18.77 4.78
N VAL A 107 5.99 -18.82 3.51
CA VAL A 107 5.31 -18.14 2.39
C VAL A 107 3.87 -18.62 2.24
N THR A 108 3.67 -19.93 2.29
CA THR A 108 2.33 -20.54 2.15
C THR A 108 1.40 -20.10 3.28
N VAL A 109 1.88 -20.11 4.51
CA VAL A 109 1.07 -19.70 5.67
C VAL A 109 0.69 -18.22 5.56
N ASN A 110 1.59 -17.33 5.20
CA ASN A 110 1.27 -15.92 5.02
C ASN A 110 0.27 -15.69 3.87
N PHE A 111 0.43 -16.38 2.76
CA PHE A 111 -0.52 -16.30 1.65
C PHE A 111 -1.92 -16.77 2.06
N LEU A 112 -2.02 -17.93 2.69
CA LEU A 112 -3.30 -18.46 3.17
C LEU A 112 -3.93 -17.56 4.24
N LEU A 113 -3.12 -17.04 5.16
CA LEU A 113 -3.58 -16.09 6.18
C LEU A 113 -4.23 -14.85 5.54
N ALA A 114 -3.61 -14.28 4.52
CA ALA A 114 -4.17 -13.14 3.80
C ALA A 114 -5.53 -13.46 3.19
N LEU A 115 -5.66 -14.62 2.54
CA LEU A 115 -6.95 -15.04 1.95
C LEU A 115 -8.03 -15.25 3.01
N VAL A 116 -7.67 -15.82 4.17
CA VAL A 116 -8.58 -15.99 5.31
C VAL A 116 -9.02 -14.62 5.87
N ILE A 117 -8.08 -13.69 6.03
CA ILE A 117 -8.41 -12.34 6.53
C ILE A 117 -9.30 -11.61 5.52
N TYR A 118 -9.03 -11.68 4.21
CA TYR A 118 -9.91 -11.06 3.21
C TYR A 118 -11.30 -11.70 3.20
N ALA A 119 -11.40 -13.02 3.34
CA ALA A 119 -12.70 -13.69 3.47
C ALA A 119 -13.45 -13.21 4.73
N MET A 120 -12.75 -13.08 5.85
CA MET A 120 -13.30 -12.50 7.08
C MET A 120 -13.78 -11.05 6.87
N ILE A 121 -13.00 -10.22 6.18
CA ILE A 121 -13.38 -8.83 5.87
C ILE A 121 -14.67 -8.81 5.03
N MET A 122 -14.76 -9.65 4.00
CA MET A 122 -15.95 -9.74 3.16
C MET A 122 -17.18 -10.21 3.94
N PHE A 123 -17.00 -11.09 4.92
CA PHE A 123 -18.09 -11.58 5.78
C PHE A 123 -18.55 -10.51 6.77
N VAL A 124 -17.60 -9.88 7.49
CA VAL A 124 -17.92 -8.98 8.62
C VAL A 124 -18.38 -7.60 8.14
N TRP A 125 -17.66 -7.02 7.19
CA TRP A 125 -17.92 -5.64 6.71
C TRP A 125 -18.54 -5.60 5.32
N GLY A 126 -18.32 -6.65 4.52
CA GLY A 126 -18.71 -6.62 3.11
C GLY A 126 -17.85 -5.66 2.29
N GLU A 127 -18.39 -5.23 1.18
CA GLU A 127 -17.76 -4.29 0.28
C GLU A 127 -18.65 -3.07 0.04
N THR A 128 -18.08 -1.87 0.16
CA THR A 128 -18.78 -0.61 -0.08
C THR A 128 -18.04 0.17 -1.14
N TYR A 129 -18.72 0.51 -2.22
CA TYR A 129 -18.15 1.28 -3.33
C TYR A 129 -19.21 2.10 -4.06
N VAL A 130 -18.78 3.16 -4.75
CA VAL A 130 -19.61 3.91 -5.68
C VAL A 130 -19.34 3.39 -7.09
N PRO A 131 -20.33 2.77 -7.76
CA PRO A 131 -20.11 2.26 -9.11
C PRO A 131 -19.71 3.38 -10.06
N MET A 132 -18.72 3.14 -10.93
CA MET A 132 -18.24 4.13 -11.90
C MET A 132 -19.37 4.66 -12.76
N ARG A 133 -20.27 3.79 -13.24
CA ARG A 133 -21.45 4.14 -14.04
C ARG A 133 -22.49 4.99 -13.32
N ALA A 134 -22.45 5.04 -11.98
CA ALA A 134 -23.35 5.89 -11.19
C ALA A 134 -22.83 7.33 -11.04
N MET A 135 -21.59 7.60 -11.45
CA MET A 135 -20.96 8.92 -11.36
C MET A 135 -21.45 9.86 -12.48
N SER A 136 -22.73 10.24 -12.40
CA SER A 136 -23.44 11.02 -13.43
C SER A 136 -22.86 12.42 -13.71
N GLN A 137 -22.06 12.99 -12.77
CA GLN A 137 -21.35 14.26 -13.00
C GLN A 137 -20.07 14.06 -13.84
N GLY A 138 -19.68 12.80 -14.10
CA GLY A 138 -18.46 12.46 -14.82
C GLY A 138 -17.19 12.78 -14.03
N MET A 139 -16.10 12.91 -14.77
CA MET A 139 -14.75 13.16 -14.23
C MET A 139 -14.28 14.56 -14.59
N GLU A 140 -13.35 15.06 -13.81
CA GLU A 140 -12.51 16.21 -14.14
C GLU A 140 -11.13 15.70 -14.54
N PHE A 141 -10.56 16.25 -15.60
CA PHE A 141 -9.33 15.74 -16.22
C PHE A 141 -8.22 16.78 -16.20
N SER A 142 -6.99 16.32 -16.01
CA SER A 142 -5.79 17.15 -16.13
C SER A 142 -5.56 17.61 -17.57
N ALA A 143 -4.68 18.59 -17.79
CA ALA A 143 -4.26 19.02 -19.12
C ALA A 143 -3.67 17.85 -19.94
N THR A 144 -2.90 16.98 -19.30
CA THR A 144 -2.35 15.76 -19.92
C THR A 144 -3.45 14.82 -20.37
N ALA A 145 -4.45 14.56 -19.55
CA ALA A 145 -5.58 13.72 -19.96
C ALA A 145 -6.36 14.36 -21.14
N LYS A 146 -6.57 15.66 -21.09
CA LYS A 146 -7.24 16.41 -22.18
C LYS A 146 -6.47 16.35 -23.50
N SER A 147 -5.15 16.23 -23.50
CA SER A 147 -4.37 16.04 -24.73
C SER A 147 -4.65 14.69 -25.41
N TYR A 148 -5.13 13.67 -24.67
CA TYR A 148 -5.61 12.39 -25.21
C TYR A 148 -7.09 12.41 -25.61
N GLY A 149 -7.73 13.58 -25.58
CA GLY A 149 -9.11 13.77 -26.04
C GLY A 149 -10.18 13.68 -24.96
N PHE A 150 -9.83 13.44 -23.69
CA PHE A 150 -10.78 13.53 -22.58
C PHE A 150 -11.29 14.96 -22.38
N ARG A 151 -12.52 15.07 -21.87
CA ARG A 151 -13.14 16.35 -21.49
C ARG A 151 -13.75 16.23 -20.11
N ASP A 152 -13.80 17.35 -19.39
CA ASP A 152 -14.52 17.38 -18.12
C ASP A 152 -15.97 16.96 -18.34
N HIS A 153 -16.52 16.22 -17.38
CA HIS A 153 -17.82 15.55 -17.39
C HIS A 153 -17.91 14.28 -18.24
N ASP A 154 -16.84 13.81 -18.90
CA ASP A 154 -16.86 12.46 -19.47
C ASP A 154 -17.04 11.43 -18.35
N ILE A 155 -17.94 10.48 -18.56
CA ILE A 155 -18.13 9.33 -17.66
C ILE A 155 -17.28 8.18 -18.16
N LEU A 156 -16.31 7.74 -17.35
CA LEU A 156 -15.49 6.58 -17.67
C LEU A 156 -16.30 5.29 -17.54
N VAL A 157 -16.23 4.42 -18.54
CA VAL A 157 -16.99 3.16 -18.60
C VAL A 157 -16.06 1.96 -18.42
N GLY A 158 -14.95 1.92 -19.12
CA GLY A 158 -14.00 0.81 -19.10
C GLY A 158 -12.95 0.91 -20.19
N THR A 159 -12.11 -0.10 -20.27
CA THR A 159 -11.10 -0.29 -21.31
C THR A 159 -11.38 -1.57 -22.08
N GLU A 160 -10.52 -1.92 -23.05
CA GLU A 160 -10.54 -3.23 -23.70
C GLU A 160 -10.36 -4.40 -22.73
N LYS A 161 -9.85 -4.14 -21.49
CA LYS A 161 -9.70 -5.15 -20.44
C LYS A 161 -11.00 -5.43 -19.68
N GLY A 162 -11.95 -4.51 -19.71
CA GLY A 162 -13.24 -4.65 -19.04
C GLY A 162 -13.82 -3.33 -18.55
N ALA A 163 -15.00 -3.42 -17.94
CA ALA A 163 -15.67 -2.27 -17.34
C ALA A 163 -15.04 -1.89 -15.99
N PHE A 164 -14.93 -0.59 -15.74
CA PHE A 164 -14.51 -0.09 -14.42
C PHE A 164 -15.60 -0.34 -13.37
N LYS A 165 -15.19 -0.90 -12.24
CA LYS A 165 -16.06 -1.12 -11.08
C LYS A 165 -16.34 0.19 -10.36
N ASP A 166 -15.30 0.88 -9.99
CA ASP A 166 -15.31 2.09 -9.17
C ASP A 166 -14.10 2.98 -9.47
N PHE A 167 -14.03 4.13 -8.82
CA PHE A 167 -12.88 5.01 -8.86
C PHE A 167 -11.82 4.50 -7.86
N SER A 168 -10.83 3.79 -8.36
CA SER A 168 -9.81 3.10 -7.57
C SER A 168 -8.45 3.12 -8.26
N ALA A 169 -7.42 2.65 -7.55
CA ALA A 169 -6.09 2.46 -8.11
C ALA A 169 -6.09 1.49 -9.30
N ASP A 170 -6.98 0.50 -9.30
CA ASP A 170 -7.10 -0.47 -10.37
C ASP A 170 -7.59 0.17 -11.67
N MET A 171 -8.54 1.12 -11.57
CA MET A 171 -8.96 1.92 -12.71
C MET A 171 -7.77 2.67 -13.33
N PHE A 172 -6.92 3.30 -12.53
CA PHE A 172 -5.72 3.99 -13.04
C PHE A 172 -4.73 3.01 -13.68
N ARG A 173 -4.58 1.82 -13.10
CA ARG A 173 -3.72 0.76 -13.63
C ARG A 173 -4.22 0.27 -14.99
N ASP A 174 -5.53 0.03 -15.11
CA ASP A 174 -6.16 -0.36 -16.37
C ASP A 174 -6.05 0.76 -17.43
N LEU A 175 -6.26 2.03 -17.04
CA LEU A 175 -6.08 3.17 -17.93
C LEU A 175 -4.63 3.32 -18.41
N SER A 176 -3.65 3.08 -17.53
CA SER A 176 -2.24 3.26 -17.88
C SER A 176 -1.77 2.29 -18.97
N GLU A 177 -2.38 1.12 -19.03
CA GLU A 177 -2.03 0.04 -19.95
C GLU A 177 -3.02 -0.10 -21.12
N ALA A 178 -4.03 0.76 -21.19
CA ALA A 178 -5.08 0.66 -22.20
C ALA A 178 -4.68 1.34 -23.52
N HIS A 179 -5.05 0.70 -24.62
CA HIS A 179 -5.02 1.31 -25.96
C HIS A 179 -6.35 1.96 -26.32
N GLN A 180 -7.44 1.50 -25.72
CA GLN A 180 -8.77 2.06 -25.94
C GLN A 180 -9.51 2.22 -24.62
N VAL A 181 -10.18 3.37 -24.46
CA VAL A 181 -11.05 3.63 -23.32
C VAL A 181 -12.44 4.02 -23.81
N SER A 182 -13.44 3.37 -23.24
CA SER A 182 -14.85 3.67 -23.50
C SER A 182 -15.34 4.71 -22.51
N ILE A 183 -15.97 5.76 -23.02
CA ILE A 183 -16.54 6.87 -22.24
C ILE A 183 -17.97 7.14 -22.68
N VAL A 184 -18.73 7.86 -21.83
CA VAL A 184 -19.99 8.50 -22.23
C VAL A 184 -19.80 10.00 -22.14
N ARG A 185 -19.98 10.70 -23.26
CA ARG A 185 -19.92 12.15 -23.40
C ARG A 185 -21.26 12.68 -23.90
N ASP A 186 -21.86 13.62 -23.16
CA ASP A 186 -23.17 14.19 -23.48
C ASP A 186 -24.26 13.12 -23.79
N GLY A 187 -24.21 12.04 -22.97
CA GLY A 187 -25.12 10.89 -23.10
C GLY A 187 -24.81 9.93 -24.25
N LYS A 188 -23.77 10.17 -25.05
CA LYS A 188 -23.39 9.32 -26.20
C LYS A 188 -22.15 8.49 -25.88
N PRO A 189 -22.14 7.18 -26.14
CA PRO A 189 -20.97 6.35 -26.01
C PRO A 189 -19.90 6.74 -27.05
N MET A 190 -18.65 6.81 -26.60
CA MET A 190 -17.50 7.13 -27.44
C MET A 190 -16.31 6.26 -27.02
N GLN A 191 -15.34 6.11 -27.91
CA GLN A 191 -14.05 5.50 -27.62
C GLN A 191 -12.95 6.51 -27.89
N LEU A 192 -11.97 6.55 -26.98
CA LEU A 192 -10.74 7.33 -27.12
C LEU A 192 -9.56 6.37 -27.21
N THR A 193 -8.56 6.76 -27.98
CA THR A 193 -7.31 5.98 -28.13
C THR A 193 -6.26 6.50 -27.15
N LEU A 194 -5.61 5.59 -26.45
CA LEU A 194 -4.50 5.86 -25.53
C LEU A 194 -3.22 5.19 -26.05
N PRO A 195 -2.04 5.62 -25.63
CA PRO A 195 -0.77 5.05 -26.07
C PRO A 195 -0.51 3.61 -25.55
N GLY A 196 -1.18 3.17 -24.48
CA GLY A 196 -1.02 1.84 -23.88
C GLY A 196 0.13 1.71 -22.89
N ASP A 197 0.88 2.79 -22.66
CA ASP A 197 2.06 2.83 -21.80
C ASP A 197 2.17 4.11 -20.96
N LEU A 198 1.01 4.64 -20.53
CA LEU A 198 0.97 5.81 -19.66
C LEU A 198 1.68 5.50 -18.33
N ASN A 199 2.47 6.45 -17.85
CA ASN A 199 3.12 6.29 -16.57
C ASN A 199 2.10 6.42 -15.42
N LEU A 200 1.81 5.30 -14.76
CA LEU A 200 0.86 5.25 -13.64
C LEU A 200 1.23 6.21 -12.51
N LEU A 201 2.52 6.34 -12.20
CA LEU A 201 2.98 7.23 -11.12
C LEU A 201 2.72 8.68 -11.46
N ASP A 202 2.95 9.09 -12.71
CA ASP A 202 2.64 10.45 -13.18
C ASP A 202 1.13 10.71 -13.17
N MET A 203 0.32 9.71 -13.53
CA MET A 203 -1.13 9.84 -13.50
C MET A 203 -1.68 10.09 -12.09
N ILE A 204 -1.07 9.50 -11.06
CA ILE A 204 -1.54 9.57 -9.66
C ILE A 204 -0.89 10.73 -8.89
N LYS A 205 0.38 11.05 -9.16
CA LYS A 205 1.15 12.05 -8.40
C LYS A 205 1.10 13.45 -8.99
N SER A 206 0.73 13.60 -10.28
CA SER A 206 0.62 14.94 -10.89
C SER A 206 -0.44 15.79 -10.18
N VAL A 207 -0.22 17.09 -10.18
CA VAL A 207 -1.18 18.05 -9.63
C VAL A 207 -1.62 19.00 -10.76
N PRO A 208 -2.90 18.95 -11.18
CA PRO A 208 -3.95 18.01 -10.78
C PRO A 208 -3.66 16.58 -11.29
N VAL A 209 -4.18 15.57 -10.58
CA VAL A 209 -4.10 14.16 -10.99
C VAL A 209 -4.74 13.94 -12.36
N PHE A 210 -4.37 12.87 -13.08
CA PHE A 210 -4.83 12.59 -14.45
C PHE A 210 -6.33 12.70 -14.61
N CYS A 211 -7.11 12.08 -13.73
CA CYS A 211 -8.54 12.29 -13.62
C CYS A 211 -9.00 12.12 -12.17
N ARG A 212 -10.11 12.76 -11.84
CA ARG A 212 -10.77 12.66 -10.53
C ARG A 212 -12.27 12.87 -10.70
N PRO A 213 -13.12 12.34 -9.79
CA PRO A 213 -14.56 12.58 -9.86
C PRO A 213 -14.85 14.08 -9.82
N TYR A 214 -15.74 14.52 -10.72
CA TYR A 214 -16.17 15.91 -10.72
C TYR A 214 -17.03 16.18 -9.49
N LEU A 215 -16.61 17.12 -8.66
CA LEU A 215 -17.35 17.59 -7.49
C LEU A 215 -17.81 19.04 -7.75
N PRO A 216 -19.12 19.32 -7.75
CA PRO A 216 -19.60 20.69 -7.99
C PRO A 216 -19.12 21.65 -6.90
N ALA A 217 -18.72 22.87 -7.30
CA ALA A 217 -18.27 23.92 -6.38
C ALA A 217 -19.44 24.56 -5.60
N ARG A 218 -20.41 23.74 -5.17
CA ARG A 218 -21.58 24.18 -4.42
C ARG A 218 -21.35 23.93 -2.93
N VAL A 219 -21.58 24.95 -2.12
CA VAL A 219 -21.43 24.86 -0.67
C VAL A 219 -22.51 23.92 -0.10
N ASP A 220 -22.10 22.84 0.56
CA ASP A 220 -22.98 21.89 1.23
C ASP A 220 -23.27 22.32 2.66
N SER A 221 -22.26 22.84 3.38
CA SER A 221 -22.43 23.40 4.69
C SER A 221 -21.41 24.49 5.01
N VAL A 222 -21.76 25.39 5.92
CA VAL A 222 -20.92 26.49 6.41
C VAL A 222 -20.73 26.32 7.92
N ILE A 223 -19.48 26.34 8.37
CA ILE A 223 -19.16 26.27 9.80
C ILE A 223 -19.42 27.64 10.45
N GLN A 224 -20.25 27.67 11.48
CA GLN A 224 -20.57 28.92 12.20
C GLN A 224 -19.31 29.53 12.82
N GLY A 225 -19.23 30.86 12.74
CA GLY A 225 -18.07 31.61 13.22
C GLY A 225 -16.82 31.53 12.35
N GLY A 226 -16.83 30.67 11.32
CA GLY A 226 -15.75 30.54 10.35
C GLY A 226 -15.64 31.71 9.36
N PRO A 227 -14.56 31.75 8.56
CA PRO A 227 -14.36 32.80 7.55
C PRO A 227 -15.52 32.95 6.57
N ALA A 228 -16.08 31.86 6.08
CA ALA A 228 -17.21 31.86 5.17
C ALA A 228 -18.47 32.46 5.76
N ALA A 229 -18.78 32.15 7.03
CA ALA A 229 -19.94 32.71 7.74
C ALA A 229 -19.84 34.24 7.90
N LYS A 230 -18.62 34.75 8.12
CA LYS A 230 -18.36 36.21 8.30
C LYS A 230 -18.65 37.03 7.05
N ILE A 231 -18.54 36.43 5.87
CA ILE A 231 -18.84 37.07 4.58
C ILE A 231 -20.25 36.79 4.09
N GLY A 232 -21.06 36.06 4.90
CA GLY A 232 -22.46 35.78 4.57
C GLY A 232 -22.64 34.64 3.56
N LEU A 233 -21.61 33.74 3.36
CA LEU A 233 -21.75 32.57 2.52
C LEU A 233 -22.77 31.60 3.16
N GLN A 234 -23.59 30.95 2.33
CA GLN A 234 -24.66 30.04 2.79
C GLN A 234 -24.61 28.71 2.05
N THR A 235 -25.25 27.71 2.65
CA THR A 235 -25.51 26.42 1.99
C THR A 235 -26.26 26.65 0.68
N GLY A 236 -25.80 26.02 -0.40
CA GLY A 236 -26.36 26.16 -1.74
C GLY A 236 -25.67 27.16 -2.63
N ASP A 237 -24.84 28.07 -2.09
CA ASP A 237 -24.05 29.01 -2.90
C ASP A 237 -23.06 28.25 -3.80
N LYS A 238 -22.91 28.71 -5.03
CA LYS A 238 -21.94 28.16 -5.99
C LYS A 238 -20.72 29.05 -6.05
N LEU A 239 -19.55 28.55 -5.66
CA LEU A 239 -18.30 29.29 -5.86
C LEU A 239 -18.01 29.42 -7.36
N VAL A 240 -17.57 30.60 -7.77
CA VAL A 240 -17.34 30.95 -9.17
C VAL A 240 -15.88 31.34 -9.42
N ALA A 241 -15.26 32.05 -8.50
CA ALA A 241 -13.85 32.41 -8.63
C ALA A 241 -13.18 32.66 -7.28
N VAL A 242 -11.86 32.46 -7.25
CA VAL A 242 -10.97 32.79 -6.15
C VAL A 242 -9.80 33.59 -6.72
N ASN A 243 -9.52 34.81 -6.17
CA ASN A 243 -8.47 35.71 -6.63
C ASN A 243 -8.47 35.94 -8.16
N GLY A 244 -9.66 36.01 -8.76
CA GLY A 244 -9.85 36.22 -10.21
C GLY A 244 -9.70 34.95 -11.05
N LYS A 245 -9.30 33.84 -10.50
CA LYS A 245 -9.30 32.53 -11.19
C LYS A 245 -10.68 31.91 -11.10
N ALA A 246 -11.22 31.50 -12.25
CA ALA A 246 -12.48 30.77 -12.32
C ALA A 246 -12.38 29.42 -11.63
N VAL A 247 -13.44 29.05 -10.91
CA VAL A 247 -13.59 27.79 -10.19
C VAL A 247 -14.87 27.11 -10.69
N ALA A 248 -14.74 26.06 -11.48
CA ALA A 248 -15.88 25.31 -11.99
C ALA A 248 -16.26 24.14 -11.05
N SER A 249 -15.30 23.60 -10.30
CA SER A 249 -15.47 22.47 -9.41
C SER A 249 -14.91 22.72 -8.03
N ALA A 250 -15.35 21.95 -7.03
CA ALA A 250 -14.73 21.94 -5.69
C ALA A 250 -13.27 21.52 -5.76
N ASN A 251 -12.92 20.65 -6.70
CA ASN A 251 -11.55 20.21 -6.93
C ASN A 251 -10.64 21.40 -7.32
N GLN A 252 -11.09 22.25 -8.23
CA GLN A 252 -10.33 23.44 -8.65
C GLN A 252 -10.19 24.46 -7.51
N PHE A 253 -11.21 24.57 -6.66
CA PHE A 253 -11.09 25.36 -5.44
C PHE A 253 -10.01 24.80 -4.52
N LEU A 254 -9.96 23.48 -4.31
CA LEU A 254 -8.95 22.85 -3.48
C LEU A 254 -7.55 22.97 -4.08
N ASP A 255 -7.41 22.88 -5.41
CA ASP A 255 -6.13 23.13 -6.10
C ASP A 255 -5.63 24.56 -5.85
N GLU A 256 -6.52 25.55 -5.88
CA GLU A 256 -6.14 26.94 -5.57
C GLU A 256 -5.76 27.10 -4.09
N MET A 257 -6.42 26.40 -3.17
CA MET A 257 -6.02 26.38 -1.76
C MET A 257 -4.64 25.73 -1.56
N SER A 258 -4.36 24.65 -2.29
CA SER A 258 -3.04 24.00 -2.28
C SER A 258 -1.95 24.93 -2.80
N ARG A 259 -2.20 25.64 -3.90
CA ARG A 259 -1.28 26.65 -4.44
C ARG A 259 -0.99 27.77 -3.43
N LEU A 260 -2.02 28.24 -2.70
CA LEU A 260 -1.84 29.21 -1.62
C LEU A 260 -1.03 28.62 -0.45
N ALA A 261 -1.13 27.31 -0.20
CA ALA A 261 -0.32 26.64 0.82
C ALA A 261 1.17 26.62 0.44
N ASP A 262 1.49 26.40 -0.84
CA ASP A 262 2.86 26.49 -1.34
C ASP A 262 3.41 27.92 -1.20
N GLU A 263 2.62 28.94 -1.54
CA GLU A 263 2.98 30.34 -1.31
C GLU A 263 3.19 30.63 0.18
N MET A 264 2.33 30.08 1.05
CA MET A 264 2.42 30.25 2.50
C MET A 264 3.68 29.63 3.09
N ALA A 265 4.13 28.49 2.56
CA ALA A 265 5.36 27.84 2.99
C ALA A 265 6.62 28.69 2.72
N ALA A 266 6.58 29.57 1.72
CA ALA A 266 7.67 30.47 1.38
C ALA A 266 7.67 31.78 2.20
N VAL A 267 6.65 31.99 3.07
CA VAL A 267 6.46 33.27 3.80
C VAL A 267 7.01 33.18 5.21
N SER A 268 7.80 34.16 5.63
CA SER A 268 8.42 34.24 6.96
C SER A 268 7.82 35.27 7.91
N THR A 269 7.00 36.23 7.41
CA THR A 269 6.43 37.26 8.26
C THR A 269 4.92 37.14 8.47
N ALA A 270 4.42 37.56 9.65
CA ALA A 270 2.99 37.53 9.94
C ALA A 270 2.17 38.45 8.97
N LYS A 271 2.78 39.53 8.47
CA LYS A 271 2.15 40.44 7.52
C LYS A 271 1.96 39.80 6.16
N ASP A 272 2.97 39.10 5.66
CA ASP A 272 2.88 38.39 4.38
C ASP A 272 1.96 37.16 4.48
N SER A 273 1.99 36.44 5.60
CA SER A 273 1.03 35.39 5.90
C SER A 273 -0.42 35.88 5.81
N LEU A 274 -0.72 37.05 6.41
CA LEU A 274 -2.06 37.63 6.32
C LEU A 274 -2.42 37.99 4.89
N LYS A 275 -1.45 38.48 4.08
CA LYS A 275 -1.66 38.81 2.67
C LYS A 275 -2.03 37.58 1.84
N VAL A 276 -1.30 36.49 2.00
CA VAL A 276 -1.59 35.18 1.29
C VAL A 276 -2.96 34.64 1.70
N ARG A 277 -3.31 34.70 2.99
CA ARG A 277 -4.60 34.24 3.50
C ARG A 277 -5.79 35.15 3.13
N THR A 278 -5.56 36.39 2.68
CA THR A 278 -6.63 37.28 2.29
C THR A 278 -6.97 37.06 0.81
N VAL A 279 -8.09 36.39 0.55
CA VAL A 279 -8.54 36.03 -0.79
C VAL A 279 -9.80 36.81 -1.18
N GLN A 280 -9.92 37.13 -2.48
CA GLN A 280 -11.16 37.61 -3.07
C GLN A 280 -11.98 36.41 -3.51
N LEU A 281 -13.13 36.19 -2.91
CA LEU A 281 -14.06 35.11 -3.25
C LEU A 281 -15.24 35.68 -4.05
N VAL A 282 -15.64 34.94 -5.08
CA VAL A 282 -16.85 35.24 -5.88
C VAL A 282 -17.74 34.01 -5.85
N TRP A 283 -19.04 34.23 -5.58
CA TRP A 283 -20.03 33.15 -5.56
C TRP A 283 -21.33 33.61 -6.20
N GLN A 284 -22.14 32.62 -6.58
CA GLN A 284 -23.47 32.81 -7.18
C GLN A 284 -24.55 32.30 -6.23
N ARG A 285 -25.57 33.09 -5.95
CA ARG A 285 -26.75 32.75 -5.16
C ARG A 285 -28.02 33.14 -5.94
N GLY A 286 -28.89 32.18 -6.23
CA GLY A 286 -30.16 32.44 -6.91
C GLY A 286 -30.03 33.23 -8.25
N GLY A 287 -28.91 33.07 -8.94
CA GLY A 287 -28.61 33.79 -10.20
C GLY A 287 -27.83 35.10 -10.01
N GLN A 288 -27.77 35.66 -8.81
CA GLN A 288 -26.98 36.88 -8.49
C GLN A 288 -25.53 36.49 -8.18
N ILE A 289 -24.59 37.34 -8.58
CA ILE A 289 -23.15 37.15 -8.30
C ILE A 289 -22.78 38.15 -7.19
N ASP A 290 -22.27 37.61 -6.11
CA ASP A 290 -21.73 38.32 -4.98
C ASP A 290 -20.22 38.10 -4.86
N SER A 291 -19.54 39.02 -4.21
CA SER A 291 -18.10 38.90 -3.94
C SER A 291 -17.70 39.54 -2.64
N ALA A 292 -16.70 38.98 -1.97
CA ALA A 292 -16.12 39.59 -0.78
C ALA A 292 -14.64 39.21 -0.60
N ARG A 293 -13.92 40.03 0.13
CA ARG A 293 -12.60 39.65 0.64
C ARG A 293 -12.77 38.90 1.95
N VAL A 294 -12.11 37.77 2.05
CA VAL A 294 -12.15 36.90 3.23
C VAL A 294 -10.74 36.53 3.66
N VAL A 295 -10.50 36.54 4.97
CA VAL A 295 -9.25 36.04 5.55
C VAL A 295 -9.47 34.59 5.94
N LEU A 296 -8.76 33.66 5.26
CA LEU A 296 -8.77 32.23 5.57
C LEU A 296 -8.15 31.96 6.94
N THR A 297 -8.47 30.81 7.53
CA THR A 297 -7.81 30.36 8.76
C THR A 297 -6.29 30.23 8.57
N PRO A 298 -5.46 30.09 9.62
CA PRO A 298 -4.02 29.82 9.47
C PRO A 298 -3.71 28.60 8.60
N ASP A 299 -4.57 27.57 8.60
CA ASP A 299 -4.48 26.36 7.77
C ASP A 299 -5.17 26.56 6.40
N LEU A 300 -5.37 27.81 5.93
CA LEU A 300 -5.96 28.12 4.63
C LEU A 300 -7.36 27.54 4.39
N LYS A 301 -8.16 27.35 5.44
CA LYS A 301 -9.54 26.85 5.34
C LYS A 301 -10.53 28.00 5.27
N LEU A 302 -11.48 27.89 4.34
CA LEU A 302 -12.65 28.77 4.23
C LEU A 302 -13.75 28.41 5.26
N ALA A 303 -13.64 27.24 5.89
CA ALA A 303 -14.61 26.68 6.83
C ALA A 303 -15.98 26.40 6.18
N ILE A 304 -15.95 25.76 5.01
CA ILE A 304 -17.10 25.17 4.29
C ILE A 304 -16.87 23.68 4.04
N ALA A 305 -17.95 22.97 3.74
CA ALA A 305 -17.88 21.64 3.14
C ALA A 305 -18.48 21.68 1.74
N PHE A 306 -17.91 20.86 0.84
CA PHE A 306 -18.48 20.54 -0.45
C PHE A 306 -19.16 19.16 -0.41
N PRO A 307 -20.10 18.87 -1.33
CA PRO A 307 -20.67 17.54 -1.44
C PRO A 307 -19.58 16.49 -1.64
N SER A 308 -19.62 15.44 -0.82
CA SER A 308 -18.73 14.29 -0.96
C SER A 308 -19.26 13.32 -2.02
N MET A 309 -18.40 12.38 -2.46
CA MET A 309 -18.83 11.28 -3.32
C MET A 309 -20.02 10.50 -2.75
N ALA A 310 -20.01 10.26 -1.43
CA ALA A 310 -21.08 9.53 -0.74
C ALA A 310 -22.39 10.35 -0.66
N THR A 311 -22.30 11.68 -0.68
CA THR A 311 -23.48 12.58 -0.70
C THR A 311 -24.07 12.70 -2.11
N LEU A 312 -23.20 12.75 -3.13
CA LEU A 312 -23.62 12.88 -4.54
C LEU A 312 -24.16 11.58 -5.14
N TYR A 313 -23.58 10.47 -4.72
CA TYR A 313 -23.87 9.16 -5.30
C TYR A 313 -24.20 8.17 -4.21
N LYS A 314 -25.20 7.33 -4.46
CA LYS A 314 -25.59 6.28 -3.53
C LYS A 314 -24.56 5.15 -3.58
N PRO A 315 -23.79 4.89 -2.51
CA PRO A 315 -22.88 3.77 -2.46
C PRO A 315 -23.64 2.44 -2.49
N VAL A 316 -23.05 1.44 -3.12
CA VAL A 316 -23.51 0.06 -3.07
C VAL A 316 -22.82 -0.64 -1.90
N HIS A 317 -23.63 -1.24 -1.02
CA HIS A 317 -23.15 -2.08 0.06
C HIS A 317 -23.42 -3.53 -0.28
N GLN A 318 -22.39 -4.28 -0.62
CA GLN A 318 -22.48 -5.69 -0.92
C GLN A 318 -22.09 -6.50 0.31
N ARG A 319 -23.05 -7.24 0.87
CA ARG A 319 -22.81 -8.16 1.99
C ARG A 319 -22.71 -9.59 1.48
N TYR A 320 -21.82 -10.36 2.10
CA TYR A 320 -21.61 -11.76 1.76
C TYR A 320 -22.00 -12.66 2.93
N SER A 321 -22.66 -13.78 2.62
CA SER A 321 -22.83 -14.87 3.60
C SER A 321 -21.46 -15.50 3.89
N LEU A 322 -21.35 -16.28 4.98
CA LEU A 322 -20.11 -16.97 5.35
C LEU A 322 -19.54 -17.80 4.19
N LEU A 323 -20.36 -18.55 3.49
CA LEU A 323 -19.91 -19.37 2.35
C LEU A 323 -19.55 -18.51 1.13
N ALA A 324 -20.28 -17.44 0.86
CA ALA A 324 -20.00 -16.55 -0.27
C ALA A 324 -18.78 -15.65 -0.02
N SER A 325 -18.43 -15.38 1.23
CA SER A 325 -17.26 -14.57 1.58
C SER A 325 -15.94 -15.25 1.24
N ILE A 326 -15.90 -16.59 1.25
CA ILE A 326 -14.67 -17.34 0.96
C ILE A 326 -14.21 -17.08 -0.50
N PRO A 327 -14.99 -17.39 -1.55
CA PRO A 327 -14.56 -17.10 -2.92
C PRO A 327 -14.40 -15.59 -3.18
N ALA A 328 -15.19 -14.72 -2.54
CA ALA A 328 -15.04 -13.27 -2.66
C ALA A 328 -13.69 -12.80 -2.08
N GLY A 329 -13.33 -13.26 -0.90
CA GLY A 329 -12.04 -12.93 -0.26
C GLY A 329 -10.85 -13.49 -1.02
N VAL A 330 -10.94 -14.72 -1.53
CA VAL A 330 -9.90 -15.31 -2.39
C VAL A 330 -9.72 -14.49 -3.68
N SER A 331 -10.83 -14.16 -4.35
CA SER A 331 -10.79 -13.32 -5.57
C SER A 331 -10.16 -11.95 -5.28
N TYR A 332 -10.54 -11.32 -4.17
CA TYR A 332 -9.98 -10.03 -3.77
C TYR A 332 -8.49 -10.14 -3.45
N GLY A 333 -8.06 -11.15 -2.70
CA GLY A 333 -6.65 -11.38 -2.38
C GLY A 333 -5.78 -11.64 -3.61
N ILE A 334 -6.26 -12.44 -4.56
CA ILE A 334 -5.57 -12.67 -5.85
C ILE A 334 -5.50 -11.37 -6.66
N HIS A 335 -6.56 -10.56 -6.63
CA HIS A 335 -6.56 -9.26 -7.30
C HIS A 335 -5.52 -8.30 -6.71
N VAL A 336 -5.44 -8.22 -5.38
CA VAL A 336 -4.41 -7.43 -4.68
C VAL A 336 -3.00 -7.92 -5.05
N LEU A 337 -2.77 -9.24 -5.08
CA LEU A 337 -1.48 -9.81 -5.48
C LEU A 337 -1.13 -9.43 -6.93
N LYS A 338 -2.07 -9.56 -7.87
CA LYS A 338 -1.85 -9.18 -9.27
C LYS A 338 -1.49 -7.71 -9.40
N GLY A 339 -2.19 -6.82 -8.71
CA GLY A 339 -1.87 -5.41 -8.67
C GLY A 339 -0.47 -5.15 -8.15
N TYR A 340 -0.10 -5.77 -7.03
CA TYR A 340 1.24 -5.63 -6.44
C TYR A 340 2.35 -6.11 -7.40
N VAL A 341 2.16 -7.26 -8.06
CA VAL A 341 3.09 -7.78 -9.07
C VAL A 341 3.23 -6.83 -10.26
N SER A 342 2.12 -6.28 -10.75
CA SER A 342 2.12 -5.30 -11.84
C SER A 342 2.90 -4.03 -11.48
N ASP A 343 2.79 -3.59 -10.22
CA ASP A 343 3.44 -2.36 -9.75
C ASP A 343 4.95 -2.50 -9.57
N LEU A 344 5.49 -3.74 -9.47
CA LEU A 344 6.94 -3.97 -9.34
C LEU A 344 7.76 -3.40 -10.49
N ARG A 345 7.20 -3.32 -11.70
CA ARG A 345 7.88 -2.72 -12.86
C ARG A 345 8.31 -1.26 -12.61
N TYR A 346 7.58 -0.55 -11.73
CA TYR A 346 7.90 0.84 -11.41
C TYR A 346 9.08 0.98 -10.45
N ILE A 347 9.45 -0.06 -9.70
CA ILE A 347 10.58 -0.01 -8.74
C ILE A 347 11.90 0.34 -9.47
N PHE A 348 12.05 -0.08 -10.72
CA PHE A 348 13.23 0.18 -11.53
C PHE A 348 13.22 1.55 -12.22
N THR A 349 12.22 2.38 -11.98
CA THR A 349 12.16 3.78 -12.43
C THR A 349 12.69 4.72 -11.36
N SER A 350 13.13 5.93 -11.74
CA SER A 350 13.61 6.93 -10.77
C SER A 350 12.53 7.31 -9.75
N ASP A 351 11.27 7.43 -10.21
CA ASP A 351 10.15 7.82 -9.37
C ASP A 351 9.68 6.67 -8.48
N GLY A 352 9.75 5.43 -8.99
CA GLY A 352 9.52 4.23 -8.22
C GLY A 352 10.56 4.05 -7.11
N ALA A 353 11.84 4.26 -7.40
CA ALA A 353 12.91 4.18 -6.39
C ALA A 353 12.71 5.20 -5.26
N LYS A 354 12.30 6.44 -5.59
CA LYS A 354 11.91 7.47 -4.60
C LYS A 354 10.63 7.13 -3.85
N SER A 355 9.77 6.28 -4.42
CA SER A 355 8.51 5.84 -3.81
C SER A 355 8.69 4.67 -2.85
N LEU A 356 9.86 4.00 -2.85
CA LEU A 356 10.15 2.94 -1.88
C LEU A 356 10.03 3.49 -0.47
N GLY A 357 9.15 2.88 0.31
CA GLY A 357 8.91 3.23 1.71
C GLY A 357 9.57 2.25 2.66
N GLY A 358 10.08 2.78 3.78
CA GLY A 358 10.61 2.01 4.89
C GLY A 358 9.57 1.79 5.99
N PHE A 359 10.03 1.68 7.22
CA PHE A 359 9.15 1.46 8.38
C PHE A 359 8.17 2.61 8.64
N GLY A 360 8.57 3.86 8.37
CA GLY A 360 7.69 5.03 8.48
C GLY A 360 6.52 4.96 7.50
N SER A 361 6.78 4.61 6.25
CA SER A 361 5.74 4.41 5.24
C SER A 361 4.79 3.27 5.60
N ILE A 362 5.30 2.14 6.10
CA ILE A 362 4.45 1.03 6.58
C ILE A 362 3.58 1.48 7.76
N ALA A 363 4.14 2.25 8.70
CA ALA A 363 3.38 2.77 9.83
C ALA A 363 2.26 3.72 9.38
N SER A 364 2.49 4.53 8.36
CA SER A 364 1.51 5.47 7.80
C SER A 364 0.31 4.80 7.12
N LEU A 365 0.39 3.49 6.79
CA LEU A 365 -0.76 2.72 6.29
C LEU A 365 -1.85 2.51 7.36
N PHE A 366 -1.50 2.68 8.63
CA PHE A 366 -2.43 2.52 9.73
C PHE A 366 -2.93 3.90 10.20
N PRO A 367 -4.23 4.05 10.45
CA PRO A 367 -4.80 5.34 10.89
C PRO A 367 -4.34 5.69 12.31
N SER A 368 -4.35 6.98 12.64
CA SER A 368 -4.03 7.49 13.98
C SER A 368 -5.02 7.06 15.06
N SER A 369 -6.27 6.77 14.68
CA SER A 369 -7.29 6.20 15.54
C SER A 369 -7.48 4.72 15.22
N TRP A 370 -7.76 3.90 16.25
CA TRP A 370 -7.94 2.46 16.05
C TRP A 370 -9.17 2.16 15.20
N ASP A 371 -8.97 1.42 14.11
CA ASP A 371 -10.00 0.94 13.20
C ASP A 371 -9.74 -0.53 12.85
N TRP A 372 -10.65 -1.42 13.26
CA TRP A 372 -10.50 -2.85 13.03
C TRP A 372 -10.56 -3.25 11.56
N TYR A 373 -11.37 -2.59 10.75
CA TYR A 373 -11.43 -2.86 9.31
C TYR A 373 -10.09 -2.53 8.63
N VAL A 374 -9.57 -1.33 8.90
CA VAL A 374 -8.27 -0.90 8.33
C VAL A 374 -7.14 -1.76 8.87
N PHE A 375 -7.14 -2.09 10.17
CA PHE A 375 -6.15 -2.98 10.77
C PHE A 375 -6.07 -4.32 10.04
N TRP A 376 -7.19 -5.02 9.86
CA TRP A 376 -7.21 -6.32 9.20
C TRP A 376 -6.93 -6.22 7.71
N LYS A 377 -7.43 -5.18 7.04
CA LYS A 377 -7.16 -4.93 5.62
C LYS A 377 -5.66 -4.72 5.35
N MET A 378 -4.99 -3.90 6.17
CA MET A 378 -3.56 -3.67 6.06
C MET A 378 -2.75 -4.90 6.47
N THR A 379 -3.17 -5.64 7.48
CA THR A 379 -2.54 -6.91 7.87
C THR A 379 -2.59 -7.93 6.74
N ALA A 380 -3.74 -8.09 6.06
CA ALA A 380 -3.85 -8.98 4.90
C ALA A 380 -2.99 -8.51 3.72
N PHE A 381 -2.95 -7.22 3.44
CA PHE A 381 -2.08 -6.65 2.41
C PHE A 381 -0.61 -6.92 2.70
N LEU A 382 -0.15 -6.63 3.92
CA LEU A 382 1.23 -6.91 4.34
C LEU A 382 1.55 -8.41 4.29
N SER A 383 0.57 -9.26 4.60
CA SER A 383 0.74 -10.72 4.52
C SER A 383 0.98 -11.21 3.09
N ILE A 384 0.21 -10.69 2.11
CA ILE A 384 0.45 -10.99 0.68
C ILE A 384 1.81 -10.44 0.24
N MET A 385 2.14 -9.21 0.64
CA MET A 385 3.41 -8.58 0.30
C MET A 385 4.60 -9.41 0.83
N LEU A 386 4.56 -9.84 2.10
CA LEU A 386 5.60 -10.69 2.68
C LEU A 386 5.69 -12.05 1.99
N ALA A 387 4.55 -12.69 1.70
CA ALA A 387 4.53 -13.95 0.99
C ALA A 387 5.16 -13.82 -0.41
N PHE A 388 4.80 -12.75 -1.12
CA PHE A 388 5.35 -12.49 -2.45
C PHE A 388 6.84 -12.13 -2.42
N MET A 389 7.26 -11.24 -1.53
CA MET A 389 8.67 -10.85 -1.41
C MET A 389 9.56 -12.04 -1.05
N ASN A 390 9.09 -12.89 -0.12
CA ASN A 390 9.84 -14.07 0.30
C ASN A 390 9.90 -15.19 -0.75
N ILE A 391 8.99 -15.23 -1.73
CA ILE A 391 9.09 -16.22 -2.84
C ILE A 391 9.99 -15.74 -3.98
N LEU A 392 10.41 -14.46 -4.01
CA LEU A 392 11.33 -13.98 -5.02
C LEU A 392 12.67 -14.72 -4.96
N PRO A 393 13.31 -15.02 -6.09
CA PRO A 393 14.57 -15.78 -6.15
C PRO A 393 15.77 -14.93 -5.72
N ILE A 394 15.66 -14.29 -4.56
CA ILE A 394 16.72 -13.45 -3.96
C ILE A 394 17.36 -14.27 -2.84
N PRO A 395 18.69 -14.55 -2.90
CA PRO A 395 19.39 -15.16 -1.78
C PRO A 395 19.16 -14.34 -0.51
N ALA A 396 19.20 -14.97 0.66
CA ALA A 396 18.81 -14.45 1.97
C ALA A 396 17.28 -14.29 2.18
N LEU A 397 16.46 -14.63 1.20
CA LEU A 397 15.01 -14.86 1.34
C LEU A 397 14.70 -16.34 1.07
N ASP A 398 13.56 -16.82 1.54
CA ASP A 398 13.12 -18.23 1.31
C ASP A 398 13.16 -18.63 -0.15
N GLY A 399 12.76 -17.71 -1.06
CA GLY A 399 12.77 -17.92 -2.50
C GLY A 399 14.16 -18.18 -3.08
N GLY A 400 15.22 -17.67 -2.48
CA GLY A 400 16.59 -18.02 -2.83
C GLY A 400 16.88 -19.48 -2.55
N HIS A 401 16.52 -19.99 -1.37
CA HIS A 401 16.63 -21.41 -1.03
C HIS A 401 15.74 -22.27 -1.94
N VAL A 402 14.51 -21.82 -2.22
CA VAL A 402 13.60 -22.50 -3.15
C VAL A 402 14.23 -22.66 -4.52
N LEU A 403 14.85 -21.57 -5.06
CA LEU A 403 15.54 -21.63 -6.36
C LEU A 403 16.66 -22.66 -6.35
N PHE A 404 17.52 -22.71 -5.33
CA PHE A 404 18.60 -23.67 -5.23
C PHE A 404 18.10 -25.11 -5.09
N LEU A 405 17.00 -25.31 -4.37
CA LEU A 405 16.37 -26.63 -4.23
C LEU A 405 15.73 -27.11 -5.54
N LEU A 406 15.06 -26.22 -6.28
CA LEU A 406 14.54 -26.51 -7.61
C LEU A 406 15.66 -26.89 -8.59
N TYR A 407 16.77 -26.13 -8.56
CA TYR A 407 17.96 -26.49 -9.34
C TYR A 407 18.46 -27.90 -8.99
N GLU A 408 18.58 -28.23 -7.68
CA GLU A 408 19.00 -29.56 -7.24
C GLU A 408 18.03 -30.66 -7.71
N MET A 409 16.72 -30.42 -7.64
CA MET A 409 15.71 -31.40 -8.08
C MET A 409 15.75 -31.65 -9.59
N ILE A 410 15.96 -30.60 -10.39
CA ILE A 410 16.01 -30.70 -11.85
C ILE A 410 17.34 -31.31 -12.32
N THR A 411 18.46 -30.84 -11.81
CA THR A 411 19.80 -31.26 -12.27
C THR A 411 20.32 -32.47 -11.55
N ARG A 412 19.70 -32.85 -10.41
CA ARG A 412 20.19 -33.89 -9.49
C ARG A 412 21.60 -33.62 -8.94
N ARG A 413 22.02 -32.36 -8.95
CA ARG A 413 23.33 -31.93 -8.44
C ARG A 413 23.13 -30.88 -7.35
N LYS A 414 23.74 -31.12 -6.20
CA LYS A 414 23.71 -30.13 -5.10
C LYS A 414 24.67 -28.97 -5.42
N PRO A 415 24.24 -27.69 -5.29
CA PRO A 415 25.16 -26.56 -5.28
C PRO A 415 26.20 -26.73 -4.17
N SER A 416 27.41 -26.21 -4.40
CA SER A 416 28.45 -26.28 -3.38
C SER A 416 28.09 -25.36 -2.17
N GLU A 417 28.41 -25.81 -0.97
CA GLU A 417 28.17 -25.00 0.26
C GLU A 417 28.82 -23.63 0.19
N LYS A 418 30.05 -23.56 -0.38
CA LYS A 418 30.75 -22.26 -0.58
C LYS A 418 30.00 -21.32 -1.51
N PHE A 419 29.30 -21.84 -2.53
CA PHE A 419 28.48 -21.04 -3.42
C PHE A 419 27.23 -20.53 -2.69
N LEU A 420 26.55 -21.41 -1.95
CA LEU A 420 25.35 -21.04 -1.18
C LEU A 420 25.68 -19.93 -0.18
N ILE A 421 26.73 -20.09 0.62
CA ILE A 421 27.16 -19.07 1.60
C ILE A 421 27.48 -17.73 0.92
N ARG A 422 28.18 -17.74 -0.21
CA ARG A 422 28.47 -16.50 -0.95
C ARG A 422 27.21 -15.84 -1.49
N ALA A 423 26.28 -16.63 -2.02
CA ALA A 423 25.01 -16.12 -2.50
C ALA A 423 24.21 -15.46 -1.36
N GLU A 424 24.16 -16.10 -0.17
CA GLU A 424 23.54 -15.54 1.03
C GLU A 424 24.13 -14.18 1.43
N TYR A 425 25.47 -14.05 1.45
CA TYR A 425 26.13 -12.77 1.75
C TYR A 425 25.77 -11.68 0.74
N VAL A 426 25.70 -12.01 -0.56
CA VAL A 426 25.32 -11.04 -1.60
C VAL A 426 23.85 -10.64 -1.45
N GLY A 427 22.97 -11.60 -1.21
CA GLY A 427 21.55 -11.33 -0.99
C GLY A 427 21.32 -10.46 0.25
N PHE A 428 21.99 -10.77 1.35
CA PHE A 428 21.92 -10.00 2.58
C PHE A 428 22.43 -8.55 2.40
N ALA A 429 23.54 -8.38 1.70
CA ALA A 429 24.05 -7.04 1.38
C ALA A 429 23.05 -6.25 0.53
N LEU A 430 22.40 -6.89 -0.46
CA LEU A 430 21.35 -6.27 -1.26
C LEU A 430 20.16 -5.83 -0.40
N LEU A 431 19.71 -6.69 0.51
CA LEU A 431 18.60 -6.38 1.42
C LEU A 431 18.92 -5.22 2.35
N ILE A 432 20.15 -5.15 2.88
CA ILE A 432 20.59 -4.00 3.70
C ILE A 432 20.56 -2.71 2.88
N VAL A 433 21.08 -2.73 1.64
CA VAL A 433 21.04 -1.54 0.78
C VAL A 433 19.61 -1.08 0.53
N LEU A 434 18.70 -2.01 0.20
CA LEU A 434 17.29 -1.69 0.02
C LEU A 434 16.65 -1.10 1.29
N LEU A 435 16.94 -1.68 2.44
CA LEU A 435 16.45 -1.21 3.74
C LEU A 435 16.93 0.22 4.04
N VAL A 436 18.21 0.49 3.80
CA VAL A 436 18.80 1.83 4.00
C VAL A 436 18.15 2.84 3.06
N VAL A 437 18.02 2.52 1.76
CA VAL A 437 17.38 3.40 0.77
C VAL A 437 15.92 3.69 1.14
N ALA A 438 15.15 2.66 1.50
CA ALA A 438 13.75 2.82 1.86
C ALA A 438 13.55 3.73 3.10
N ASN A 439 14.35 3.51 4.15
CA ASN A 439 14.26 4.35 5.36
C ASN A 439 14.83 5.75 5.13
N LEU A 440 15.85 5.92 4.29
CA LEU A 440 16.35 7.24 3.88
C LEU A 440 15.27 8.02 3.13
N ASN A 441 14.55 7.38 2.21
CA ASN A 441 13.41 8.00 1.53
C ASN A 441 12.33 8.45 2.52
N ASP A 442 12.03 7.67 3.56
CA ASP A 442 11.07 8.07 4.60
C ASP A 442 11.53 9.34 5.33
N VAL A 443 12.82 9.43 5.68
CA VAL A 443 13.41 10.62 6.32
C VAL A 443 13.35 11.83 5.36
N LEU A 444 13.71 11.64 4.08
CA LEU A 444 13.68 12.72 3.09
C LEU A 444 12.25 13.25 2.85
N ARG A 445 11.23 12.37 2.83
CA ARG A 445 9.82 12.77 2.77
C ARG A 445 9.40 13.55 4.00
N TRP A 446 9.79 13.08 5.19
CA TRP A 446 9.49 13.77 6.44
C TRP A 446 10.12 15.17 6.48
N LEU A 447 11.31 15.34 5.90
CA LEU A 447 11.98 16.63 5.77
C LEU A 447 11.50 17.49 4.60
N GLY A 448 10.62 16.96 3.72
CA GLY A 448 10.05 17.66 2.58
C GLY A 448 10.98 17.79 1.36
N TYR A 449 12.00 16.90 1.23
CA TYR A 449 12.91 16.93 0.08
C TYR A 449 12.41 16.09 -1.12
N ILE A 450 11.51 15.13 -0.89
CA ILE A 450 10.91 14.27 -1.93
C ILE A 450 9.44 14.00 -1.65
#